data_0d4318781aabce2ef3b727a5971e35ce
#
_entry.id   0d4318781aabce2ef3b727a5971e35ce
#
_cell.length_a   1.000
_cell.length_b   1.000
_cell.length_c   1.000
_cell.angle_alpha   90.00
_cell.angle_beta   90.00
_cell.angle_gamma   90.00
#
_symmetry.space_group_name_H-M   'P 1'
#
loop_
_entity.id
_entity.type
_entity.pdbx_description
1 polymer ?
#
loop_
_entity_poly.entity_id
_entity_poly.type
_entity_poly.pdbx_seq_one_letter_code
_entity_poly.pdbx_strand_id
1 'polypeptide(L)'
;MLESLITSKTRLRLLVKFFVNSQNHSHLRGLAEEFGESTNAIRKELNNLTQAGILVKHSDKNKIEYQANVKHPFFTNIRDIIRKYLGLDMLLEQILERMGEVEQVVLTGDIARGSDTGTIDVLVTGTNLNDEYISHLTKRVEQLIDRKVLFTLATGRISSGGLILFDRQAGV
;
A
#
# COMPACT_ATOMS: atom_id res chain seq x y z
N MET A 1 -16.14 -3.04 -6.21
CA MET A 1 -16.03 -4.39 -6.84
C MET A 1 -15.29 -5.39 -5.95
N LEU A 2 -14.11 -5.07 -5.41
CA LEU A 2 -13.37 -6.04 -4.58
C LEU A 2 -14.12 -6.40 -3.29
N GLU A 3 -14.85 -5.44 -2.70
CA GLU A 3 -15.67 -5.65 -1.52
C GLU A 3 -16.82 -6.65 -1.73
N SER A 4 -17.28 -6.83 -2.96
CA SER A 4 -18.28 -7.85 -3.28
C SER A 4 -17.67 -9.25 -3.43
N LEU A 5 -16.38 -9.35 -3.73
CA LEU A 5 -15.63 -10.61 -3.75
C LEU A 5 -15.10 -10.99 -2.36
N ILE A 6 -14.64 -9.99 -1.62
CA ILE A 6 -14.13 -10.15 -0.25
C ILE A 6 -15.13 -9.51 0.72
N THR A 7 -16.12 -10.27 1.15
CA THR A 7 -17.21 -9.79 1.99
C THR A 7 -16.79 -9.42 3.41
N SER A 8 -15.68 -9.94 3.90
CA SER A 8 -15.11 -9.58 5.20
C SER A 8 -14.28 -8.29 5.07
N LYS A 9 -14.77 -7.20 5.63
CA LYS A 9 -14.04 -5.92 5.71
C LYS A 9 -12.71 -6.08 6.45
N THR A 10 -12.70 -6.84 7.55
CA THR A 10 -11.50 -7.15 8.31
C THR A 10 -10.46 -7.85 7.44
N ARG A 11 -10.88 -8.86 6.66
CA ARG A 11 -9.99 -9.57 5.74
C ARG A 11 -9.39 -8.65 4.70
N LEU A 12 -10.20 -7.80 4.08
CA LEU A 12 -9.72 -6.83 3.08
C LEU A 12 -8.69 -5.88 3.69
N ARG A 13 -8.94 -5.34 4.89
CA ARG A 13 -8.01 -4.47 5.60
C ARG A 13 -6.69 -5.18 5.94
N LEU A 14 -6.73 -6.45 6.34
CA LEU A 14 -5.53 -7.26 6.57
C LEU A 14 -4.74 -7.50 5.28
N LEU A 15 -5.43 -7.77 4.16
CA LEU A 15 -4.76 -7.91 2.86
C LEU A 15 -4.09 -6.61 2.42
N VAL A 16 -4.75 -5.46 2.60
CA VAL A 16 -4.12 -4.15 2.36
C VAL A 16 -2.90 -3.99 3.26
N LYS A 17 -3.04 -4.24 4.57
CA LYS A 17 -1.97 -4.09 5.56
C LYS A 17 -0.68 -4.80 5.16
N PHE A 18 -0.80 -6.05 4.74
CA PHE A 18 0.36 -6.91 4.52
C PHE A 18 0.82 -6.97 3.06
N PHE A 19 -0.05 -6.66 2.09
CA PHE A 19 0.29 -6.82 0.67
C PHE A 19 0.59 -5.52 -0.07
N VAL A 20 0.20 -4.36 0.43
CA VAL A 20 0.64 -3.08 -0.15
C VAL A 20 2.15 -2.93 -0.02
N ASN A 21 2.68 -3.32 1.12
CA ASN A 21 4.11 -3.37 1.41
C ASN A 21 4.43 -4.66 2.17
N SER A 22 5.12 -5.60 1.54
CA SER A 22 5.47 -6.90 2.12
C SER A 22 6.40 -6.83 3.33
N GLN A 23 7.01 -5.67 3.59
CA GLN A 23 7.80 -5.44 4.80
C GLN A 23 6.93 -5.11 6.02
N ASN A 24 5.66 -4.82 5.83
CA ASN A 24 4.74 -4.56 6.94
C ASN A 24 4.55 -5.83 7.77
N HIS A 25 4.71 -5.68 9.07
CA HIS A 25 4.42 -6.71 10.06
C HIS A 25 3.61 -6.11 11.20
N SER A 26 2.83 -6.92 11.87
CA SER A 26 2.02 -6.47 13.00
C SER A 26 1.58 -7.65 13.86
N HIS A 27 1.13 -7.35 15.07
CA HIS A 27 0.61 -8.33 16.01
C HIS A 27 -0.88 -8.10 16.27
N LEU A 28 -1.56 -9.11 16.81
CA LEU A 28 -3.03 -9.15 16.99
C LEU A 28 -3.58 -7.89 17.69
N ARG A 29 -2.99 -7.49 18.82
CA ARG A 29 -3.49 -6.33 19.59
C ARG A 29 -3.30 -5.02 18.85
N GLY A 30 -2.14 -4.84 18.18
CA GLY A 30 -1.89 -3.66 17.37
C GLY A 30 -2.86 -3.53 16.21
N LEU A 31 -3.19 -4.63 15.54
CA LEU A 31 -4.19 -4.64 14.46
C LEU A 31 -5.59 -4.33 14.98
N ALA A 32 -5.98 -4.89 16.14
CA ALA A 32 -7.28 -4.61 16.74
C ALA A 32 -7.43 -3.12 17.10
N GLU A 33 -6.39 -2.53 17.67
CA GLU A 33 -6.34 -1.10 17.99
C GLU A 33 -6.37 -0.24 16.72
N GLU A 34 -5.51 -0.54 15.74
CA GLU A 34 -5.44 0.18 14.46
C GLU A 34 -6.76 0.12 13.69
N PHE A 35 -7.43 -1.02 13.70
CA PHE A 35 -8.68 -1.21 12.97
C PHE A 35 -9.93 -0.79 13.75
N GLY A 36 -9.81 -0.56 15.06
CA GLY A 36 -10.95 -0.31 15.93
C GLY A 36 -11.91 -1.52 16.01
N GLU A 37 -11.35 -2.73 15.92
CA GLU A 37 -12.12 -3.98 15.90
C GLU A 37 -11.75 -4.87 17.11
N SER A 38 -12.63 -5.83 17.44
CA SER A 38 -12.33 -6.77 18.49
C SER A 38 -11.17 -7.69 18.13
N THR A 39 -10.38 -8.09 19.14
CA THR A 39 -9.30 -9.06 18.95
C THR A 39 -9.81 -10.40 18.40
N ASN A 40 -11.06 -10.78 18.69
CA ASN A 40 -11.65 -12.02 18.18
C ASN A 40 -11.92 -11.95 16.67
N ALA A 41 -12.42 -10.81 16.15
CA ALA A 41 -12.64 -10.62 14.73
C ALA A 41 -11.30 -10.67 13.97
N ILE A 42 -10.30 -9.96 14.46
CA ILE A 42 -8.96 -9.96 13.86
C ILE A 42 -8.34 -11.36 13.92
N ARG A 43 -8.39 -12.04 15.08
CA ARG A 43 -7.83 -13.39 15.27
C ARG A 43 -8.42 -14.39 14.28
N LYS A 44 -9.74 -14.37 14.09
CA LYS A 44 -10.42 -15.26 13.14
C LYS A 44 -9.83 -15.13 11.74
N GLU A 45 -9.69 -13.90 11.25
CA GLU A 45 -9.16 -13.66 9.90
C GLU A 45 -7.65 -13.93 9.78
N LEU A 46 -6.86 -13.58 10.80
CA LEU A 46 -5.44 -13.94 10.85
C LEU A 46 -5.23 -15.47 10.81
N ASN A 47 -6.04 -16.23 11.55
CA ASN A 47 -5.97 -17.68 11.53
C ASN A 47 -6.33 -18.25 10.16
N ASN A 48 -7.40 -17.75 9.53
CA ASN A 48 -7.81 -18.16 8.18
C ASN A 48 -6.71 -17.90 7.15
N LEU A 49 -6.12 -16.71 7.16
CA LEU A 49 -5.08 -16.33 6.21
C LEU A 49 -3.77 -17.09 6.47
N THR A 50 -3.43 -17.36 7.73
CA THR A 50 -2.25 -18.15 8.09
C THR A 50 -2.44 -19.63 7.73
N GLN A 51 -3.62 -20.20 7.97
CA GLN A 51 -3.93 -21.57 7.58
C GLN A 51 -3.88 -21.77 6.07
N ALA A 52 -4.32 -20.77 5.31
CA ALA A 52 -4.19 -20.77 3.85
C ALA A 52 -2.75 -20.52 3.36
N GLY A 53 -1.79 -20.27 4.24
CA GLY A 53 -0.41 -19.97 3.90
C GLY A 53 -0.18 -18.58 3.30
N ILE A 54 -1.21 -17.73 3.26
CA ILE A 54 -1.14 -16.36 2.72
C ILE A 54 -0.34 -15.44 3.65
N LEU A 55 -0.48 -15.63 4.95
CA LEU A 55 0.36 -15.00 5.96
C LEU A 55 1.28 -16.03 6.63
N VAL A 56 2.42 -15.55 7.07
CA VAL A 56 3.31 -16.27 7.99
C VAL A 56 3.29 -15.59 9.35
N LYS A 57 3.54 -16.38 10.39
CA LYS A 57 3.67 -15.87 11.76
C LYS A 57 5.07 -16.17 12.30
N HIS A 58 5.64 -15.21 12.95
CA HIS A 58 6.93 -15.32 13.64
C HIS A 58 6.72 -15.08 15.13
N SER A 59 7.39 -15.87 15.94
CA SER A 59 7.36 -15.72 17.40
C SER A 59 8.60 -14.94 17.83
N ASP A 60 8.41 -13.75 18.38
CA ASP A 60 9.50 -12.95 18.97
C ASP A 60 9.13 -12.61 20.42
N LYS A 61 9.96 -13.05 21.37
CA LYS A 61 9.91 -12.67 22.82
C LYS A 61 8.49 -12.60 23.39
N ASN A 62 7.66 -13.61 23.24
CA ASN A 62 6.27 -13.68 23.71
C ASN A 62 5.22 -12.91 22.87
N LYS A 63 5.60 -12.39 21.70
CA LYS A 63 4.66 -11.80 20.75
C LYS A 63 4.65 -12.62 19.46
N ILE A 64 3.46 -12.76 18.88
CA ILE A 64 3.29 -13.34 17.55
C ILE A 64 3.12 -12.17 16.57
N GLU A 65 4.03 -12.06 15.63
CA GLU A 65 3.95 -11.12 14.51
C GLU A 65 3.52 -11.83 13.24
N TYR A 66 2.71 -11.17 12.46
CA TYR A 66 2.22 -11.64 11.16
C TYR A 66 2.80 -10.80 10.04
N GLN A 67 3.04 -11.42 8.91
CA GLN A 67 3.58 -10.81 7.70
C GLN A 67 3.08 -11.55 6.47
N ALA A 68 3.07 -10.91 5.30
CA ALA A 68 2.77 -11.57 4.04
C ALA A 68 3.77 -12.69 3.74
N ASN A 69 3.27 -13.84 3.29
CA ASN A 69 4.11 -14.93 2.82
C ASN A 69 4.57 -14.66 1.38
N VAL A 70 5.73 -14.05 1.23
CA VAL A 70 6.31 -13.72 -0.09
C VAL A 70 6.65 -14.94 -0.95
N LYS A 71 6.72 -16.13 -0.33
CA LYS A 71 6.96 -17.40 -1.03
C LYS A 71 5.68 -18.12 -1.47
N HIS A 72 4.51 -17.58 -1.11
CA HIS A 72 3.24 -18.15 -1.51
C HIS A 72 3.06 -18.03 -3.04
N PRO A 73 2.60 -19.08 -3.75
CA PRO A 73 2.43 -19.04 -5.21
C PRO A 73 1.57 -17.86 -5.70
N PHE A 74 0.56 -17.43 -4.94
CA PHE A 74 -0.30 -16.32 -5.28
C PHE A 74 0.12 -14.98 -4.67
N PHE A 75 1.31 -14.86 -4.07
CA PHE A 75 1.75 -13.62 -3.46
C PHE A 75 1.67 -12.43 -4.42
N THR A 76 2.26 -12.56 -5.60
CA THR A 76 2.26 -11.51 -6.62
C THR A 76 0.84 -11.16 -7.07
N ASN A 77 -0.01 -12.17 -7.30
CA ASN A 77 -1.38 -11.94 -7.73
C ASN A 77 -2.18 -11.17 -6.68
N ILE A 78 -2.07 -11.55 -5.40
CA ILE A 78 -2.75 -10.85 -4.30
C ILE A 78 -2.24 -9.41 -4.19
N ARG A 79 -0.92 -9.21 -4.23
CA ARG A 79 -0.31 -7.87 -4.21
C ARG A 79 -0.84 -7.01 -5.35
N ASP A 80 -0.88 -7.54 -6.56
CA ASP A 80 -1.32 -6.80 -7.75
C ASP A 80 -2.82 -6.47 -7.68
N ILE A 81 -3.64 -7.36 -7.12
CA ILE A 81 -5.06 -7.09 -6.84
C ILE A 81 -5.19 -5.93 -5.85
N ILE A 82 -4.42 -5.94 -4.75
CA ILE A 82 -4.44 -4.87 -3.75
C ILE A 82 -3.95 -3.54 -4.34
N ARG A 83 -2.89 -3.54 -5.14
CA ARG A 83 -2.40 -2.33 -5.82
C ARG A 83 -3.48 -1.74 -6.75
N LYS A 84 -4.16 -2.58 -7.52
CA LYS A 84 -5.27 -2.17 -8.39
C LYS A 84 -6.46 -1.66 -7.59
N TYR A 85 -6.80 -2.33 -6.49
CA TYR A 85 -7.88 -1.89 -5.59
C TYR A 85 -7.61 -0.49 -5.02
N LEU A 86 -6.38 -0.20 -4.63
CA LEU A 86 -5.94 1.10 -4.14
C LEU A 86 -5.75 2.14 -5.28
N GLY A 87 -5.75 1.72 -6.54
CA GLY A 87 -5.55 2.60 -7.70
C GLY A 87 -4.09 3.01 -7.91
N LEU A 88 -3.13 2.31 -7.30
CA LEU A 88 -1.71 2.70 -7.31
C LEU A 88 -1.08 2.60 -8.69
N ASP A 89 -1.45 1.60 -9.49
CA ASP A 89 -0.90 1.43 -10.83
C ASP A 89 -1.37 2.56 -11.75
N MET A 90 -2.64 2.95 -11.66
CA MET A 90 -3.20 4.07 -12.42
C MET A 90 -2.58 5.41 -11.98
N LEU A 91 -2.41 5.61 -10.67
CA LEU A 91 -1.73 6.79 -10.14
C LEU A 91 -0.31 6.92 -10.70
N LEU A 92 0.45 5.82 -10.68
CA LEU A 92 1.82 5.79 -11.19
C LEU A 92 1.87 6.11 -12.69
N GLU A 93 1.00 5.51 -13.49
CA GLU A 93 0.90 5.76 -14.93
C GLU A 93 0.66 7.26 -15.21
N GLN A 94 -0.30 7.87 -14.51
CA GLN A 94 -0.61 9.28 -14.68
C GLN A 94 0.54 10.21 -14.26
N ILE A 95 1.31 9.84 -13.23
CA ILE A 95 2.51 10.60 -12.82
C ILE A 95 3.56 10.53 -13.91
N LEU A 96 3.90 9.35 -14.41
CA LEU A 96 4.97 9.14 -15.37
C LEU A 96 4.65 9.74 -16.75
N GLU A 97 3.37 9.90 -17.08
CA GLU A 97 2.94 10.41 -18.40
C GLU A 97 3.32 11.89 -18.62
N ARG A 98 3.22 12.75 -17.58
CA ARG A 98 3.31 14.22 -17.78
C ARG A 98 4.03 15.00 -16.68
N MET A 99 4.55 14.35 -15.65
CA MET A 99 5.20 15.07 -14.54
C MET A 99 6.61 15.58 -14.84
N GLY A 100 7.18 15.27 -15.99
CA GLY A 100 8.56 15.63 -16.35
C GLY A 100 9.53 14.47 -16.12
N GLU A 101 10.76 14.79 -15.73
CA GLU A 101 11.82 13.80 -15.55
C GLU A 101 11.74 13.18 -14.13
N VAL A 102 10.77 12.29 -13.95
CA VAL A 102 10.58 11.59 -12.68
C VAL A 102 11.72 10.60 -12.45
N GLU A 103 12.35 10.65 -11.28
CA GLU A 103 13.37 9.71 -10.83
C GLU A 103 12.79 8.62 -9.92
N GLN A 104 11.98 9.02 -8.94
CA GLN A 104 11.29 8.10 -8.05
C GLN A 104 9.85 8.54 -7.79
N VAL A 105 8.99 7.54 -7.56
CA VAL A 105 7.65 7.72 -6.99
C VAL A 105 7.57 6.86 -5.73
N VAL A 106 7.33 7.49 -4.60
CA VAL A 106 7.36 6.85 -3.28
C VAL A 106 6.03 7.09 -2.57
N LEU A 107 5.37 6.02 -2.17
CA LEU A 107 4.25 6.12 -1.24
C LEU A 107 4.77 6.41 0.16
N THR A 108 4.15 7.36 0.82
CA THR A 108 4.41 7.71 2.21
C THR A 108 3.14 7.62 3.04
N GLY A 109 3.17 8.03 4.29
CA GLY A 109 1.98 8.11 5.12
C GLY A 109 1.32 6.75 5.43
N ASP A 110 0.01 6.79 5.61
CA ASP A 110 -0.77 5.66 6.10
C ASP A 110 -0.82 4.48 5.11
N ILE A 111 -1.01 4.76 3.83
CA ILE A 111 -1.04 3.72 2.79
C ILE A 111 0.26 2.91 2.75
N ALA A 112 1.42 3.56 2.86
CA ALA A 112 2.71 2.84 2.88
C ALA A 112 2.83 1.90 4.10
N ARG A 113 2.16 2.23 5.20
CA ARG A 113 2.06 1.40 6.41
C ARG A 113 0.92 0.38 6.36
N GLY A 114 0.18 0.35 5.25
CA GLY A 114 -0.93 -0.59 5.04
C GLY A 114 -2.25 -0.18 5.70
N SER A 115 -2.44 1.10 6.00
CA SER A 115 -3.69 1.66 6.50
C SER A 115 -4.38 2.47 5.42
N ASP A 116 -5.51 1.99 4.90
CA ASP A 116 -6.32 2.71 3.92
C ASP A 116 -7.26 3.69 4.64
N THR A 117 -6.82 4.93 4.79
CA THR A 117 -7.58 6.04 5.38
C THR A 117 -8.33 6.86 4.33
N GLY A 118 -8.32 6.43 3.07
CA GLY A 118 -8.91 7.16 1.95
C GLY A 118 -8.02 8.26 1.37
N THR A 119 -6.78 8.40 1.88
CA THR A 119 -5.79 9.36 1.38
C THR A 119 -4.52 8.64 0.99
N ILE A 120 -3.95 9.00 -0.15
CA ILE A 120 -2.68 8.50 -0.66
C ILE A 120 -1.67 9.64 -0.65
N ASP A 121 -0.63 9.51 0.16
CA ASP A 121 0.49 10.45 0.19
C ASP A 121 1.57 9.98 -0.76
N VAL A 122 1.92 10.80 -1.73
CA VAL A 122 2.88 10.49 -2.79
C VAL A 122 3.99 11.51 -2.81
N LEU A 123 5.20 11.02 -2.72
CA LEU A 123 6.40 11.81 -2.92
C LEU A 123 6.96 11.50 -4.31
N VAL A 124 7.10 12.52 -5.14
CA VAL A 124 7.70 12.43 -6.47
C VAL A 124 9.02 13.17 -6.46
N THR A 125 10.09 12.49 -6.84
CA THR A 125 11.40 13.10 -7.01
C THR A 125 11.81 13.12 -8.47
N GLY A 126 12.62 14.09 -8.82
CA GLY A 126 13.11 14.22 -10.21
C GLY A 126 13.61 15.63 -10.51
N THR A 127 13.88 15.86 -11.80
CA THR A 127 14.30 17.16 -12.33
C THR A 127 13.25 17.67 -13.32
N ASN A 128 13.15 18.99 -13.45
CA ASN A 128 12.16 19.62 -14.34
C ASN A 128 10.72 19.11 -14.14
N LEU A 129 10.34 18.86 -12.88
CA LEU A 129 8.99 18.42 -12.57
C LEU A 129 7.99 19.53 -12.84
N ASN A 130 6.86 19.16 -13.46
CA ASN A 130 5.80 20.08 -13.81
C ASN A 130 4.83 20.26 -12.63
N ASP A 131 5.13 21.19 -11.73
CA ASP A 131 4.33 21.50 -10.55
C ASP A 131 2.97 22.14 -10.89
N GLU A 132 2.87 22.90 -11.98
CA GLU A 132 1.59 23.45 -12.45
C GLU A 132 0.61 22.35 -12.85
N TYR A 133 1.11 21.23 -13.32
CA TYR A 133 0.30 20.07 -13.71
C TYR A 133 -0.30 19.32 -12.51
N ILE A 134 0.27 19.45 -11.32
CA ILE A 134 -0.18 18.72 -10.10
C ILE A 134 -1.67 18.92 -9.85
N SER A 135 -2.17 20.15 -9.92
CA SER A 135 -3.58 20.43 -9.63
C SER A 135 -4.53 19.71 -10.61
N HIS A 136 -4.15 19.60 -11.87
CA HIS A 136 -4.91 18.83 -12.87
C HIS A 136 -4.78 17.33 -12.63
N LEU A 137 -3.58 16.87 -12.35
CA LEU A 137 -3.29 15.47 -12.06
C LEU A 137 -4.06 14.99 -10.83
N THR A 138 -4.01 15.76 -9.74
CA THR A 138 -4.73 15.44 -8.50
C THR A 138 -6.21 15.24 -8.76
N LYS A 139 -6.88 16.21 -9.37
CA LYS A 139 -8.32 16.12 -9.69
C LYS A 139 -8.66 14.91 -10.54
N ARG A 140 -7.86 14.66 -11.58
CA ARG A 140 -8.07 13.54 -12.51
C ARG A 140 -7.91 12.20 -11.81
N VAL A 141 -6.86 12.04 -11.03
CA VAL A 141 -6.55 10.79 -10.33
C VAL A 141 -7.58 10.53 -9.23
N GLU A 142 -7.91 11.53 -8.42
CA GLU A 142 -8.92 11.40 -7.36
C GLU A 142 -10.28 10.94 -7.89
N GLN A 143 -10.69 11.41 -9.07
CA GLN A 143 -11.91 10.96 -9.74
C GLN A 143 -11.84 9.51 -10.21
N LEU A 144 -10.65 9.05 -10.62
CA LEU A 144 -10.45 7.70 -11.15
C LEU A 144 -10.36 6.64 -10.06
N ILE A 145 -9.74 6.98 -8.93
CA ILE A 145 -9.45 5.99 -7.86
C ILE A 145 -10.34 6.13 -6.62
N ASP A 146 -11.20 7.16 -6.57
CA ASP A 146 -12.09 7.47 -5.44
C ASP A 146 -11.32 7.58 -4.10
N ARG A 147 -10.16 8.25 -4.12
CA ARG A 147 -9.32 8.55 -2.96
C ARG A 147 -8.69 9.92 -3.11
N LYS A 148 -8.42 10.58 -1.99
CA LYS A 148 -7.63 11.80 -1.99
C LYS A 148 -6.17 11.50 -2.26
N VAL A 149 -5.50 12.39 -2.99
CA VAL A 149 -4.08 12.25 -3.30
C VAL A 149 -3.35 13.54 -2.92
N LEU A 150 -2.34 13.39 -2.07
CA LEU A 150 -1.47 14.49 -1.64
C LEU A 150 -0.09 14.30 -2.27
N PHE A 151 0.29 15.23 -3.12
CA PHE A 151 1.59 15.23 -3.77
C PHE A 151 2.60 16.08 -3.00
N THR A 152 3.78 15.55 -2.83
CA THR A 152 4.97 16.27 -2.39
C THR A 152 6.04 16.12 -3.47
N LEU A 153 6.61 17.23 -3.91
CA LEU A 153 7.75 17.23 -4.83
C LEU A 153 9.05 17.45 -4.08
N ALA A 154 10.08 16.74 -4.49
CA ALA A 154 11.42 16.92 -3.95
C ALA A 154 12.47 16.70 -5.04
N THR A 155 13.68 17.19 -4.77
CA THR A 155 14.87 16.94 -5.58
C THR A 155 15.74 15.89 -4.90
N GLY A 156 16.39 15.05 -5.70
CA GLY A 156 17.26 14.00 -5.18
C GLY A 156 16.52 12.74 -4.77
N ARG A 157 17.29 11.67 -4.60
CA ARG A 157 16.74 10.34 -4.31
C ARG A 157 16.49 10.15 -2.82
N ILE A 158 15.45 9.39 -2.52
CA ILE A 158 15.09 9.01 -1.15
C ILE A 158 15.39 7.53 -0.97
N SER A 159 16.15 7.23 0.07
CA SER A 159 16.57 5.86 0.42
C SER A 159 15.74 5.22 1.53
N SER A 160 14.91 5.99 2.22
CA SER A 160 14.09 5.50 3.35
C SER A 160 12.85 6.36 3.56
N GLY A 161 11.86 5.82 4.26
CA GLY A 161 10.67 6.58 4.69
C GLY A 161 9.40 6.31 3.90
N GLY A 162 9.39 5.34 2.99
CA GLY A 162 8.19 4.98 2.24
C GLY A 162 8.36 3.72 1.40
N LEU A 163 7.31 3.40 0.66
CA LEU A 163 7.30 2.30 -0.31
C LEU A 163 7.59 2.84 -1.70
N ILE A 164 8.70 2.44 -2.29
CA ILE A 164 9.06 2.82 -3.66
C ILE A 164 8.12 2.11 -4.64
N LEU A 165 7.35 2.89 -5.41
CA LEU A 165 6.52 2.39 -6.51
C LEU A 165 7.26 2.37 -7.83
N PHE A 166 8.13 3.36 -8.03
CA PHE A 166 8.93 3.53 -9.24
C PHE A 166 10.31 4.06 -8.87
N ASP A 167 11.32 3.53 -9.53
CA ASP A 167 12.70 3.97 -9.44
C ASP A 167 13.38 3.78 -10.79
N ARG A 168 13.70 4.89 -11.44
CA ARG A 168 14.31 4.89 -12.79
C ARG A 168 15.64 4.14 -12.84
N GLN A 169 16.46 4.22 -11.78
CA GLN A 169 17.78 3.56 -11.75
C GLN A 169 17.69 2.08 -11.41
N ALA A 170 16.70 1.70 -10.61
CA ALA A 170 16.52 0.30 -10.24
C ALA A 170 15.76 -0.52 -11.30
N GLY A 171 15.20 0.13 -12.33
CA GLY A 171 14.40 -0.53 -13.36
C GLY A 171 13.06 -1.08 -12.85
N VAL A 172 12.54 -0.47 -11.81
CA VAL A 172 11.28 -0.86 -11.14
C VAL A 172 10.24 0.22 -11.40
#